data_6f3f3d98b6ae488f28ecbc253cbcea1d
#
_entry.id   6f3f3d98b6ae488f28ecbc253cbcea1d
#
_cell.length_a   1.000
_cell.length_b   1.000
_cell.length_c   1.000
_cell.angle_alpha   90.00
_cell.angle_beta   90.00
_cell.angle_gamma   90.00
#
_symmetry.space_group_name_H-M   'P 1'
#
loop_
_entity.id
_entity.type
_entity.pdbx_description
1 polymer ?
#
loop_
_entity_poly.entity_id
_entity_poly.type
_entity_poly.pdbx_seq_one_letter_code
_entity_poly.pdbx_strand_id
1 'polypeptide(L)'
;GLGDVYKRQVEDVKRNRQNRKMIEDLPVLETDTIEPKGVDLSLYRRIGEEITKVVKHKPGMLYVKVIIRPKYALKDSTLLPPAGQKGVEIAPMPLMPVDKCIADTSLLAEILLQKYEYHVPFYRQIQQYRHLGMKGLTESTLDGWFKKTVELLKPLYEELKREVFSCDYVQVDETTVPVINREKHKADKEYLWMVRSVMERLVIFHYDGGSRAGAVIESLANQYNFKGYLQCDGFAGYETAFKANPDVRLLNCLVHIRRHFEQALDENREMAQHALTQIQHILSLIHI
;
A
#
# COMPACT_ATOMS: atom_id res chain seq x y z
N GLY A 1 -32.05 -12.24 -5.94
CA GLY A 1 -33.03 -13.34 -5.88
C GLY A 1 -32.35 -14.69 -5.61
N LEU A 2 -33.11 -15.78 -5.54
CA LEU A 2 -32.60 -17.14 -5.30
C LEU A 2 -31.47 -17.54 -6.28
N GLY A 3 -31.51 -17.07 -7.53
CA GLY A 3 -30.47 -17.30 -8.53
C GLY A 3 -29.12 -16.66 -8.19
N ASP A 4 -29.11 -15.53 -7.53
CA ASP A 4 -27.86 -14.84 -7.13
C ASP A 4 -27.21 -15.52 -5.92
N VAL A 5 -28.03 -16.04 -5.00
CA VAL A 5 -27.55 -16.84 -3.85
C VAL A 5 -26.92 -18.14 -4.33
N TYR A 6 -27.56 -18.82 -5.27
CA TYR A 6 -27.03 -20.07 -5.87
C TYR A 6 -25.74 -19.82 -6.65
N LYS A 7 -25.65 -18.77 -7.46
CA LYS A 7 -24.42 -18.39 -8.17
C LYS A 7 -23.27 -18.11 -7.18
N ARG A 8 -23.53 -17.33 -6.11
CA ARG A 8 -22.53 -17.07 -5.07
C ARG A 8 -22.07 -18.33 -4.38
N GLN A 9 -22.95 -19.27 -4.05
CA GLN A 9 -22.56 -20.54 -3.46
C GLN A 9 -21.70 -21.38 -4.39
N VAL A 10 -22.02 -21.46 -5.69
CA VAL A 10 -21.23 -22.20 -6.68
C VAL A 10 -19.86 -21.56 -6.89
N GLU A 11 -19.77 -20.23 -6.90
CA GLU A 11 -18.51 -19.52 -7.00
C GLU A 11 -17.64 -19.70 -5.73
N ASP A 12 -18.23 -19.67 -4.55
CA ASP A 12 -17.53 -19.92 -3.29
C ASP A 12 -16.99 -21.37 -3.22
N VAL A 13 -17.74 -22.35 -3.68
CA VAL A 13 -17.27 -23.76 -3.75
C VAL A 13 -16.11 -23.91 -4.72
N LYS A 14 -16.18 -23.30 -5.92
CA LYS A 14 -15.08 -23.33 -6.90
C LYS A 14 -13.82 -22.66 -6.34
N ARG A 15 -13.97 -21.50 -5.72
CA ARG A 15 -12.88 -20.74 -5.10
C ARG A 15 -12.21 -21.52 -3.97
N ASN A 16 -12.98 -22.13 -3.07
CA ASN A 16 -12.46 -22.96 -2.00
C ASN A 16 -11.68 -24.17 -2.51
N ARG A 17 -12.13 -24.82 -3.61
CA ARG A 17 -11.42 -25.93 -4.25
C ARG A 17 -10.08 -25.47 -4.86
N GLN A 18 -10.06 -24.31 -5.49
CA GLN A 18 -8.84 -23.72 -6.06
C GLN A 18 -7.84 -23.34 -4.97
N ASN A 19 -8.30 -22.71 -3.89
CA ASN A 19 -7.46 -22.35 -2.75
C ASN A 19 -6.84 -23.60 -2.10
N ARG A 20 -7.59 -24.69 -1.93
CA ARG A 20 -7.06 -25.93 -1.37
C ARG A 20 -5.91 -26.50 -2.20
N LYS A 21 -6.06 -26.53 -3.53
CA LYS A 21 -5.00 -26.99 -4.43
C LYS A 21 -3.76 -26.11 -4.39
N MET A 22 -3.94 -24.80 -4.23
CA MET A 22 -2.84 -23.83 -4.19
C MET A 22 -1.89 -24.03 -3.02
N ILE A 23 -2.42 -24.51 -1.89
CA ILE A 23 -1.68 -24.62 -0.62
C ILE A 23 -1.44 -26.08 -0.19
N GLU A 24 -1.70 -27.04 -1.06
CA GLU A 24 -1.65 -28.48 -0.77
C GLU A 24 -0.27 -28.95 -0.32
N ASP A 25 0.78 -28.39 -0.92
CA ASP A 25 2.17 -28.75 -0.64
C ASP A 25 2.81 -27.92 0.50
N LEU A 26 2.09 -26.97 1.08
CA LEU A 26 2.63 -26.14 2.15
C LEU A 26 2.51 -26.83 3.52
N PRO A 27 3.56 -26.77 4.36
CA PRO A 27 3.50 -27.32 5.72
C PRO A 27 2.49 -26.55 6.58
N VAL A 28 1.80 -27.25 7.45
CA VAL A 28 0.98 -26.66 8.52
C VAL A 28 1.86 -26.52 9.74
N LEU A 29 2.13 -25.30 10.17
CA LEU A 29 2.96 -25.01 11.35
C LEU A 29 2.17 -24.47 12.53
N GLU A 30 1.00 -23.91 12.28
CA GLU A 30 0.16 -23.31 13.33
C GLU A 30 -1.27 -23.84 13.21
N THR A 31 -1.89 -24.11 14.34
CA THR A 31 -3.31 -24.50 14.42
C THR A 31 -3.94 -23.80 15.62
N ASP A 32 -4.93 -22.95 15.35
CA ASP A 32 -5.71 -22.28 16.38
C ASP A 32 -7.12 -22.85 16.39
N THR A 33 -7.61 -23.20 17.58
CA THR A 33 -9.01 -23.52 17.79
C THR A 33 -9.67 -22.36 18.53
N ILE A 34 -10.73 -21.82 17.94
CA ILE A 34 -11.42 -20.64 18.46
C ILE A 34 -12.84 -21.04 18.88
N GLU A 35 -13.04 -21.06 20.18
CA GLU A 35 -14.34 -21.36 20.78
C GLU A 35 -15.24 -20.11 20.84
N PRO A 36 -16.56 -20.25 20.73
CA PRO A 36 -17.49 -19.14 20.90
C PRO A 36 -17.43 -18.59 22.34
N LYS A 37 -17.28 -17.28 22.48
CA LYS A 37 -17.20 -16.60 23.79
C LYS A 37 -18.58 -16.18 24.26
N GLY A 38 -18.81 -16.24 25.57
CA GLY A 38 -20.08 -15.81 26.18
C GLY A 38 -21.25 -16.77 25.98
N VAL A 39 -20.98 -18.01 25.57
CA VAL A 39 -21.96 -19.07 25.36
C VAL A 39 -21.79 -20.14 26.43
N ASP A 40 -22.89 -20.55 27.08
CA ASP A 40 -22.85 -21.70 27.96
C ASP A 40 -22.85 -23.01 27.15
N LEU A 41 -21.67 -23.52 26.86
CA LEU A 41 -21.48 -24.72 26.06
C LEU A 41 -22.05 -25.98 26.71
N SER A 42 -22.42 -25.97 27.99
CA SER A 42 -23.07 -27.11 28.65
C SER A 42 -24.44 -27.43 28.04
N LEU A 43 -25.12 -26.44 27.49
CA LEU A 43 -26.43 -26.55 26.84
C LEU A 43 -26.34 -27.00 25.38
N TYR A 44 -25.15 -27.04 24.81
CA TYR A 44 -24.92 -27.31 23.37
C TYR A 44 -24.18 -28.63 23.14
N ARG A 45 -24.38 -29.21 21.98
CA ARG A 45 -23.57 -30.31 21.46
C ARG A 45 -22.73 -29.81 20.26
N ARG A 46 -21.51 -30.24 20.18
CA ARG A 46 -20.67 -29.99 18.97
C ARG A 46 -21.26 -30.76 17.82
N ILE A 47 -21.55 -30.07 16.72
CA ILE A 47 -22.12 -30.65 15.47
C ILE A 47 -21.18 -30.64 14.29
N GLY A 48 -19.99 -30.05 14.47
CA GLY A 48 -18.98 -29.95 13.44
C GLY A 48 -18.01 -28.82 13.72
N GLU A 49 -17.26 -28.49 12.74
CA GLU A 49 -16.28 -27.39 12.78
C GLU A 49 -16.15 -26.71 11.43
N GLU A 50 -15.76 -25.46 11.43
CA GLU A 50 -15.39 -24.71 10.25
C GLU A 50 -13.88 -24.51 10.26
N ILE A 51 -13.21 -25.04 9.21
CA ILE A 51 -11.77 -24.99 9.08
C ILE A 51 -11.41 -23.93 8.05
N THR A 52 -10.67 -22.92 8.48
CA THR A 52 -10.08 -21.91 7.60
C THR A 52 -8.57 -22.08 7.59
N LYS A 53 -7.98 -22.08 6.38
CA LYS A 53 -6.54 -22.17 6.17
C LYS A 53 -6.04 -20.85 5.61
N VAL A 54 -5.01 -20.28 6.21
CA VAL A 54 -4.34 -19.05 5.75
C VAL A 54 -2.87 -19.33 5.52
N VAL A 55 -2.30 -18.68 4.52
CA VAL A 55 -0.86 -18.80 4.21
C VAL A 55 -0.14 -17.67 4.88
N LYS A 56 0.85 -18.03 5.67
CA LYS A 56 1.77 -17.09 6.31
C LYS A 56 3.14 -17.15 5.65
N HIS A 57 3.81 -16.03 5.64
CA HIS A 57 5.20 -15.91 5.20
C HIS A 57 6.12 -15.78 6.42
N LYS A 58 7.22 -16.51 6.37
CA LYS A 58 8.40 -16.35 7.22
C LYS A 58 9.61 -16.32 6.28
N PRO A 59 10.65 -15.49 6.53
CA PRO A 59 11.79 -15.45 5.64
C PRO A 59 12.30 -16.85 5.28
N GLY A 60 12.36 -17.14 3.98
CA GLY A 60 12.77 -18.43 3.43
C GLY A 60 11.72 -19.53 3.35
N MET A 61 10.47 -19.31 3.83
CA MET A 61 9.42 -20.33 3.74
C MET A 61 8.00 -19.75 3.72
N LEU A 62 7.10 -20.51 3.11
CA LEU A 62 5.66 -20.35 3.24
C LEU A 62 5.10 -21.49 4.09
N TYR A 63 4.12 -21.22 4.93
CA TYR A 63 3.44 -22.23 5.72
C TYR A 63 1.96 -21.91 5.91
N VAL A 64 1.21 -22.93 6.32
CA VAL A 64 -0.22 -22.81 6.55
C VAL A 64 -0.50 -22.70 8.04
N LYS A 65 -1.28 -21.70 8.41
CA LYS A 65 -1.97 -21.62 9.69
C LYS A 65 -3.39 -22.14 9.51
N VAL A 66 -3.78 -23.11 10.32
CA VAL A 66 -5.15 -23.65 10.35
C VAL A 66 -5.92 -22.99 11.47
N ILE A 67 -7.07 -22.42 11.15
CA ILE A 67 -8.00 -21.83 12.11
C ILE A 67 -9.25 -22.74 12.17
N ILE A 68 -9.45 -23.38 13.30
CA ILE A 68 -10.57 -24.27 13.55
C ILE A 68 -11.60 -23.53 14.42
N ARG A 69 -12.83 -23.47 13.94
CA ARG A 69 -13.97 -22.91 14.67
C ARG A 69 -15.06 -23.98 14.84
N PRO A 70 -15.14 -24.61 15.99
CA PRO A 70 -16.19 -25.60 16.28
C PRO A 70 -17.58 -24.99 16.19
N LYS A 71 -18.54 -25.77 15.73
CA LYS A 71 -19.96 -25.42 15.65
C LYS A 71 -20.72 -26.20 16.71
N TYR A 72 -21.56 -25.51 17.43
CA TYR A 72 -22.34 -26.04 18.52
C TYR A 72 -23.85 -25.84 18.27
N ALA A 73 -24.64 -26.87 18.42
CA ALA A 73 -26.10 -26.77 18.41
C ALA A 73 -26.68 -27.11 19.82
N LEU A 74 -27.83 -26.55 20.16
CA LEU A 74 -28.54 -26.91 21.39
C LEU A 74 -28.72 -28.42 21.50
N LYS A 75 -28.51 -28.97 22.68
CA LYS A 75 -28.72 -30.40 22.96
C LYS A 75 -30.19 -30.77 22.85
N ASP A 76 -31.05 -29.89 23.31
CA ASP A 76 -32.50 -30.04 23.19
C ASP A 76 -33.03 -29.01 22.17
N SER A 77 -33.50 -29.52 21.02
CA SER A 77 -34.04 -28.71 19.95
C SER A 77 -35.43 -28.10 20.23
N THR A 78 -36.08 -28.51 21.32
CA THR A 78 -37.38 -27.98 21.74
C THR A 78 -37.19 -26.71 22.59
N LEU A 79 -36.00 -26.49 23.14
CA LEU A 79 -35.69 -25.31 23.95
C LEU A 79 -35.36 -24.11 23.07
N LEU A 80 -35.87 -22.96 23.48
CA LEU A 80 -35.40 -21.69 22.89
C LEU A 80 -33.98 -21.37 23.36
N PRO A 81 -33.12 -20.85 22.51
CA PRO A 81 -31.80 -20.43 22.94
C PRO A 81 -31.89 -19.32 24.01
N PRO A 82 -30.98 -19.29 24.98
CA PRO A 82 -30.89 -18.19 25.94
C PRO A 82 -30.86 -16.82 25.26
N ALA A 83 -31.32 -15.78 25.98
CA ALA A 83 -31.33 -14.42 25.43
C ALA A 83 -29.94 -14.00 24.92
N GLY A 84 -29.89 -13.54 23.65
CA GLY A 84 -28.65 -13.13 22.97
C GLY A 84 -27.84 -14.28 22.33
N GLN A 85 -28.27 -15.52 22.45
CA GLN A 85 -27.65 -16.71 21.82
C GLN A 85 -28.50 -17.22 20.64
N LYS A 86 -27.85 -17.96 19.72
CA LYS A 86 -28.50 -18.55 18.55
C LYS A 86 -28.68 -20.06 18.74
N GLY A 87 -29.56 -20.67 17.97
CA GLY A 87 -29.74 -22.14 17.99
C GLY A 87 -28.47 -22.90 17.54
N VAL A 88 -27.63 -22.25 16.76
CA VAL A 88 -26.27 -22.72 16.38
C VAL A 88 -25.28 -21.62 16.70
N GLU A 89 -24.25 -21.93 17.45
CA GLU A 89 -23.18 -21.04 17.85
C GLU A 89 -21.86 -21.46 17.20
N ILE A 90 -21.12 -20.46 16.73
CA ILE A 90 -19.76 -20.58 16.17
C ILE A 90 -19.00 -19.30 16.52
N ALA A 91 -17.72 -19.42 16.87
CA ALA A 91 -16.88 -18.26 17.09
C ALA A 91 -16.79 -17.37 15.82
N PRO A 92 -16.79 -16.03 15.95
CA PRO A 92 -16.56 -15.15 14.82
C PRO A 92 -15.19 -15.43 14.18
N MET A 93 -15.08 -15.21 12.87
CA MET A 93 -13.78 -15.26 12.19
C MET A 93 -12.89 -14.13 12.72
N PRO A 94 -11.61 -14.39 13.07
CA PRO A 94 -10.67 -13.33 13.35
C PRO A 94 -10.61 -12.30 12.23
N LEU A 95 -10.37 -11.04 12.57
CA LEU A 95 -10.20 -9.98 11.58
C LEU A 95 -9.01 -10.31 10.66
N MET A 96 -9.28 -10.36 9.37
CA MET A 96 -8.28 -10.55 8.33
C MET A 96 -8.09 -9.23 7.58
N PRO A 97 -6.85 -8.88 7.18
CA PRO A 97 -6.59 -7.62 6.48
C PRO A 97 -7.35 -7.55 5.14
N VAL A 98 -7.50 -8.68 4.47
CA VAL A 98 -8.27 -8.78 3.23
C VAL A 98 -9.34 -9.86 3.40
N ASP A 99 -10.57 -9.47 3.26
CA ASP A 99 -11.72 -10.37 3.43
C ASP A 99 -11.70 -11.52 2.42
N LYS A 100 -12.02 -12.74 2.90
CA LYS A 100 -12.03 -13.98 2.11
C LYS A 100 -10.70 -14.28 1.38
N CYS A 101 -9.56 -13.79 1.91
CA CYS A 101 -8.22 -14.06 1.40
C CYS A 101 -7.56 -15.21 2.15
N ILE A 102 -6.76 -16.02 1.45
CA ILE A 102 -5.92 -17.04 2.08
C ILE A 102 -4.54 -16.51 2.49
N ALA A 103 -4.15 -15.31 2.02
CA ALA A 103 -2.93 -14.67 2.43
C ALA A 103 -3.13 -14.00 3.80
N ASP A 104 -2.30 -14.35 4.75
CA ASP A 104 -2.19 -13.67 6.04
C ASP A 104 -1.43 -12.36 5.90
N THR A 105 -1.48 -11.52 6.92
CA THR A 105 -0.79 -10.22 7.00
C THR A 105 0.69 -10.31 6.60
N SER A 106 1.39 -11.37 7.04
CA SER A 106 2.81 -11.56 6.75
C SER A 106 3.09 -11.77 5.26
N LEU A 107 2.24 -12.53 4.55
CA LEU A 107 2.40 -12.72 3.11
C LEU A 107 1.99 -11.46 2.33
N LEU A 108 0.95 -10.76 2.76
CA LEU A 108 0.54 -9.50 2.13
C LEU A 108 1.62 -8.42 2.27
N ALA A 109 2.25 -8.31 3.44
CA ALA A 109 3.39 -7.41 3.68
C ALA A 109 4.58 -7.78 2.78
N GLU A 110 4.92 -9.07 2.67
CA GLU A 110 6.00 -9.55 1.79
C GLU A 110 5.74 -9.19 0.33
N ILE A 111 4.52 -9.34 -0.17
CA ILE A 111 4.16 -8.96 -1.56
C ILE A 111 4.43 -7.48 -1.81
N LEU A 112 4.10 -6.60 -0.86
CA LEU A 112 4.34 -5.16 -0.96
C LEU A 112 5.83 -4.83 -0.93
N LEU A 113 6.59 -5.39 0.03
CA LEU A 113 8.03 -5.19 0.15
C LEU A 113 8.76 -5.65 -1.11
N GLN A 114 8.46 -6.85 -1.59
CA GLN A 114 9.03 -7.37 -2.83
C GLN A 114 8.75 -6.44 -4.02
N LYS A 115 7.55 -5.87 -4.09
CA LYS A 115 7.16 -5.00 -5.20
C LYS A 115 7.86 -3.64 -5.17
N TYR A 116 7.91 -2.99 -4.00
CA TYR A 116 8.33 -1.59 -3.88
C TYR A 116 9.75 -1.40 -3.36
N GLU A 117 10.20 -2.24 -2.45
CA GLU A 117 11.56 -2.14 -1.89
C GLU A 117 12.57 -2.91 -2.75
N TYR A 118 12.21 -4.14 -3.15
CA TYR A 118 13.12 -5.00 -3.93
C TYR A 118 12.84 -4.98 -5.43
N HIS A 119 11.86 -4.21 -5.88
CA HIS A 119 11.49 -4.03 -7.30
C HIS A 119 11.20 -5.34 -8.06
N VAL A 120 10.72 -6.38 -7.34
CA VAL A 120 10.41 -7.68 -7.93
C VAL A 120 9.01 -7.65 -8.56
N PRO A 121 8.88 -7.82 -9.88
CA PRO A 121 7.59 -7.85 -10.55
C PRO A 121 6.78 -9.09 -10.15
N PHE A 122 5.45 -9.00 -10.22
CA PHE A 122 4.53 -10.04 -9.75
C PHE A 122 4.81 -11.42 -10.34
N TYR A 123 5.10 -11.51 -11.64
CA TYR A 123 5.40 -12.80 -12.27
C TYR A 123 6.63 -13.50 -11.64
N ARG A 124 7.65 -12.74 -11.21
CA ARG A 124 8.82 -13.29 -10.49
C ARG A 124 8.48 -13.70 -9.07
N GLN A 125 7.68 -12.88 -8.35
CA GLN A 125 7.19 -13.26 -7.02
C GLN A 125 6.39 -14.57 -7.08
N ILE A 126 5.53 -14.74 -8.10
CA ILE A 126 4.77 -15.99 -8.30
C ILE A 126 5.71 -17.17 -8.53
N GLN A 127 6.78 -17.01 -9.30
CA GLN A 127 7.79 -18.06 -9.48
C GLN A 127 8.47 -18.42 -8.16
N GLN A 128 8.84 -17.43 -7.34
CA GLN A 128 9.43 -17.67 -6.00
C GLN A 128 8.45 -18.43 -5.10
N TYR A 129 7.19 -17.97 -5.01
CA TYR A 129 6.18 -18.66 -4.19
C TYR A 129 5.87 -20.07 -4.68
N ARG A 130 5.95 -20.31 -6.00
CA ARG A 130 5.81 -21.64 -6.57
C ARG A 130 6.94 -22.57 -6.14
N HIS A 131 8.18 -22.10 -6.11
CA HIS A 131 9.32 -22.86 -5.59
C HIS A 131 9.20 -23.15 -4.09
N LEU A 132 8.54 -22.26 -3.33
CA LEU A 132 8.24 -22.45 -1.92
C LEU A 132 7.00 -23.36 -1.67
N GLY A 133 6.42 -23.96 -2.72
CA GLY A 133 5.30 -24.92 -2.62
C GLY A 133 3.91 -24.34 -2.88
N MET A 134 3.76 -23.03 -3.13
CA MET A 134 2.47 -22.42 -3.43
C MET A 134 2.14 -22.50 -4.92
N LYS A 135 1.60 -23.64 -5.34
CA LYS A 135 1.23 -23.90 -6.74
C LYS A 135 -0.10 -23.27 -7.12
N GLY A 136 -0.24 -22.88 -8.39
CA GLY A 136 -1.51 -22.37 -8.94
C GLY A 136 -1.85 -20.91 -8.57
N LEU A 137 -0.94 -20.17 -7.92
CA LEU A 137 -1.09 -18.73 -7.74
C LEU A 137 -0.99 -18.05 -9.10
N THR A 138 -2.02 -17.26 -9.46
CA THR A 138 -2.08 -16.50 -10.70
C THR A 138 -1.73 -15.04 -10.47
N GLU A 139 -1.30 -14.34 -11.52
CA GLU A 139 -1.00 -12.91 -11.45
C GLU A 139 -2.24 -12.10 -11.09
N SER A 140 -3.41 -12.46 -11.63
CA SER A 140 -4.69 -11.82 -11.28
C SER A 140 -5.06 -11.99 -9.80
N THR A 141 -4.77 -13.16 -9.21
CA THR A 141 -5.01 -13.38 -7.76
C THR A 141 -4.09 -12.53 -6.91
N LEU A 142 -2.80 -12.50 -7.25
CA LEU A 142 -1.81 -11.70 -6.54
C LEU A 142 -2.12 -10.19 -6.64
N ASP A 143 -2.45 -9.71 -7.85
CA ASP A 143 -2.86 -8.33 -8.10
C ASP A 143 -4.12 -7.96 -7.31
N GLY A 144 -5.09 -8.86 -7.22
CA GLY A 144 -6.29 -8.68 -6.41
C GLY A 144 -5.99 -8.55 -4.90
N TRP A 145 -5.07 -9.33 -4.37
CA TRP A 145 -4.61 -9.20 -2.98
C TRP A 145 -3.87 -7.89 -2.76
N PHE A 146 -2.95 -7.56 -3.66
CA PHE A 146 -2.18 -6.33 -3.65
C PHE A 146 -3.08 -5.09 -3.64
N LYS A 147 -4.03 -4.97 -4.57
CA LYS A 147 -4.96 -3.83 -4.64
C LYS A 147 -5.75 -3.63 -3.35
N LYS A 148 -6.30 -4.70 -2.79
CA LYS A 148 -7.04 -4.63 -1.52
C LYS A 148 -6.15 -4.24 -0.35
N THR A 149 -4.91 -4.69 -0.32
CA THR A 149 -3.95 -4.33 0.73
C THR A 149 -3.55 -2.85 0.61
N VAL A 150 -3.32 -2.36 -0.61
CA VAL A 150 -3.04 -0.93 -0.84
C VAL A 150 -4.24 -0.06 -0.43
N GLU A 151 -5.47 -0.47 -0.74
CA GLU A 151 -6.67 0.27 -0.34
C GLU A 151 -6.83 0.31 1.19
N LEU A 152 -6.46 -0.77 1.89
CA LEU A 152 -6.43 -0.81 3.36
C LEU A 152 -5.42 0.20 3.95
N LEU A 153 -4.31 0.47 3.25
CA LEU A 153 -3.28 1.40 3.71
C LEU A 153 -3.58 2.86 3.35
N LYS A 154 -4.60 3.13 2.55
CA LYS A 154 -4.95 4.48 2.11
C LYS A 154 -5.19 5.48 3.25
N PRO A 155 -5.89 5.15 4.36
CA PRO A 155 -6.02 6.08 5.47
C PRO A 155 -4.67 6.50 6.09
N LEU A 156 -3.71 5.58 6.15
CA LEU A 156 -2.37 5.85 6.64
C LEU A 156 -1.61 6.82 5.69
N TYR A 157 -1.79 6.64 4.38
CA TYR A 157 -1.22 7.56 3.38
C TYR A 157 -1.84 8.96 3.46
N GLU A 158 -3.15 9.07 3.71
CA GLU A 158 -3.80 10.37 3.92
C GLU A 158 -3.27 11.08 5.19
N GLU A 159 -3.03 10.32 6.26
CA GLU A 159 -2.41 10.88 7.47
C GLU A 159 -0.97 11.31 7.21
N LEU A 160 -0.18 10.50 6.51
CA LEU A 160 1.19 10.84 6.13
C LEU A 160 1.23 12.14 5.30
N LYS A 161 0.29 12.36 4.38
CA LYS A 161 0.19 13.62 3.64
C LYS A 161 -0.09 14.80 4.59
N ARG A 162 -0.99 14.61 5.57
CA ARG A 162 -1.30 15.63 6.57
C ARG A 162 -0.07 16.01 7.38
N GLU A 163 0.68 15.02 7.86
CA GLU A 163 1.92 15.24 8.61
C GLU A 163 2.98 15.96 7.78
N VAL A 164 3.18 15.57 6.51
CA VAL A 164 4.15 16.23 5.62
C VAL A 164 3.81 17.71 5.41
N PHE A 165 2.53 18.06 5.28
CA PHE A 165 2.10 19.44 5.07
C PHE A 165 1.80 20.21 6.38
N SER A 166 1.97 19.60 7.56
CA SER A 166 1.80 20.28 8.85
C SER A 166 3.01 21.12 9.25
N CYS A 167 4.17 20.89 8.63
CA CYS A 167 5.40 21.65 8.88
C CYS A 167 5.43 22.95 8.07
N ASP A 168 6.33 23.86 8.44
CA ASP A 168 6.51 25.16 7.80
C ASP A 168 7.54 25.14 6.65
N TYR A 169 8.14 23.98 6.35
CA TYR A 169 9.12 23.82 5.27
C TYR A 169 9.03 22.47 4.59
N VAL A 170 8.73 22.48 3.29
CA VAL A 170 8.71 21.31 2.43
C VAL A 170 9.61 21.47 1.21
N GLN A 171 10.16 20.36 0.74
CA GLN A 171 10.84 20.25 -0.54
C GLN A 171 9.96 19.51 -1.52
N VAL A 172 9.86 20.03 -2.73
CA VAL A 172 9.05 19.44 -3.81
C VAL A 172 9.92 19.27 -5.05
N ASP A 173 9.77 18.11 -5.67
CA ASP A 173 10.41 17.80 -6.95
C ASP A 173 9.49 16.86 -7.74
N GLU A 174 9.62 16.84 -9.08
CA GLU A 174 8.88 15.92 -9.92
C GLU A 174 9.84 15.02 -10.71
N THR A 175 9.49 13.75 -10.80
CA THR A 175 10.21 12.76 -11.59
C THR A 175 9.32 12.17 -12.66
N THR A 176 9.92 11.77 -13.78
CA THR A 176 9.18 11.18 -14.89
C THR A 176 9.00 9.69 -14.70
N VAL A 177 7.78 9.20 -14.98
CA VAL A 177 7.42 7.78 -14.94
C VAL A 177 6.84 7.39 -16.29
N PRO A 178 7.36 6.33 -16.96
CA PRO A 178 6.76 5.81 -18.18
C PRO A 178 5.49 5.01 -17.84
N VAL A 179 4.34 5.46 -18.31
CA VAL A 179 3.05 4.80 -18.11
C VAL A 179 2.55 4.22 -19.44
N ILE A 180 2.23 2.92 -19.45
CA ILE A 180 1.77 2.24 -20.66
C ILE A 180 0.38 2.73 -21.03
N ASN A 181 0.29 3.38 -22.19
CA ASN A 181 -0.97 3.73 -22.82
C ASN A 181 -1.37 2.62 -23.80
N ARG A 182 -2.39 1.84 -23.41
CA ARG A 182 -2.85 0.69 -24.20
C ARG A 182 -3.49 1.10 -25.53
N GLU A 183 -4.13 2.27 -25.58
CA GLU A 183 -4.77 2.77 -26.81
C GLU A 183 -3.73 3.19 -27.85
N LYS A 184 -2.65 3.83 -27.40
CA LYS A 184 -1.57 4.30 -28.27
C LYS A 184 -0.48 3.25 -28.50
N HIS A 185 -0.54 2.10 -27.85
CA HIS A 185 0.49 1.05 -27.88
C HIS A 185 1.92 1.55 -27.58
N LYS A 186 2.05 2.58 -26.74
CA LYS A 186 3.32 3.17 -26.32
C LYS A 186 3.26 3.61 -24.86
N ALA A 187 4.42 3.90 -24.28
CA ALA A 187 4.48 4.55 -22.99
C ALA A 187 4.37 6.06 -23.14
N ASP A 188 3.45 6.69 -22.44
CA ASP A 188 3.39 8.13 -22.26
C ASP A 188 4.34 8.53 -21.11
N LYS A 189 4.96 9.70 -21.22
CA LYS A 189 5.78 10.27 -20.16
C LYS A 189 4.86 11.00 -19.19
N GLU A 190 4.72 10.47 -18.00
CA GLU A 190 3.93 11.03 -16.93
C GLU A 190 4.82 11.45 -15.76
N TYR A 191 4.25 12.13 -14.76
CA TYR A 191 5.00 12.69 -13.65
C TYR A 191 4.49 12.18 -12.30
N LEU A 192 5.45 11.88 -11.44
CA LEU A 192 5.25 11.56 -10.04
C LEU A 192 5.87 12.69 -9.21
N TRP A 193 5.09 13.25 -8.33
CA TRP A 193 5.50 14.33 -7.44
C TRP A 193 6.06 13.76 -6.13
N MET A 194 7.22 14.21 -5.73
CA MET A 194 7.80 13.95 -4.42
C MET A 194 7.64 15.19 -3.56
N VAL A 195 7.07 15.04 -2.36
CA VAL A 195 7.02 16.08 -1.35
C VAL A 195 7.67 15.56 -0.08
N ARG A 196 8.64 16.30 0.43
CA ARG A 196 9.42 15.93 1.61
C ARG A 196 9.32 16.99 2.70
N SER A 197 8.93 16.59 3.90
CA SER A 197 9.20 17.34 5.14
C SER A 197 10.59 16.99 5.63
N VAL A 198 11.48 17.98 5.67
CA VAL A 198 12.89 17.77 6.04
C VAL A 198 13.03 17.54 7.54
N MET A 199 12.31 18.34 8.34
CA MET A 199 12.40 18.28 9.80
C MET A 199 11.83 16.98 10.36
N GLU A 200 10.68 16.55 9.84
CA GLU A 200 10.01 15.31 10.26
C GLU A 200 10.59 14.06 9.57
N ARG A 201 11.49 14.24 8.60
CA ARG A 201 12.07 13.16 7.78
C ARG A 201 11.03 12.28 7.09
N LEU A 202 9.91 12.89 6.69
CA LEU A 202 8.82 12.23 6.00
C LEU A 202 8.86 12.57 4.51
N VAL A 203 8.43 11.62 3.68
CA VAL A 203 8.31 11.81 2.23
C VAL A 203 7.04 11.15 1.73
N ILE A 204 6.37 11.84 0.80
CA ILE A 204 5.26 11.27 0.04
C ILE A 204 5.57 11.31 -1.45
N PHE A 205 5.01 10.35 -2.16
CA PHE A 205 4.97 10.32 -3.61
C PHE A 205 3.52 10.44 -4.04
N HIS A 206 3.22 11.44 -4.87
CA HIS A 206 1.87 11.73 -5.32
C HIS A 206 1.78 11.67 -6.85
N TYR A 207 0.77 10.95 -7.33
CA TYR A 207 0.46 10.83 -8.75
C TYR A 207 -0.93 11.39 -9.02
N ASP A 208 -1.03 12.35 -9.92
CA ASP A 208 -2.28 13.00 -10.31
C ASP A 208 -2.47 12.93 -11.83
N GLY A 209 -2.86 11.74 -12.31
CA GLY A 209 -3.08 11.50 -13.74
C GLY A 209 -1.88 11.83 -14.64
N GLY A 210 -0.66 11.83 -14.09
CA GLY A 210 0.57 12.12 -14.82
C GLY A 210 0.84 13.58 -15.12
N SER A 211 0.07 14.50 -14.55
CA SER A 211 0.20 15.95 -14.77
C SER A 211 1.51 16.50 -14.19
N ARG A 212 2.18 17.38 -14.96
CA ARG A 212 3.31 18.22 -14.50
C ARG A 212 2.86 19.63 -14.09
N ALA A 213 1.57 19.92 -14.11
CA ALA A 213 1.10 21.28 -13.81
C ALA A 213 1.36 21.65 -12.33
N GLY A 214 1.88 22.84 -12.07
CA GLY A 214 2.07 23.37 -10.71
C GLY A 214 0.79 23.36 -9.86
N ALA A 215 -0.37 23.40 -10.51
CA ALA A 215 -1.69 23.26 -9.89
C ALA A 215 -1.87 21.95 -9.08
N VAL A 216 -1.12 20.88 -9.39
CA VAL A 216 -1.12 19.64 -8.61
C VAL A 216 -0.64 19.89 -7.18
N ILE A 217 0.52 20.53 -7.04
CA ILE A 217 1.10 20.86 -5.73
C ILE A 217 0.32 21.98 -5.04
N GLU A 218 -0.18 22.96 -5.80
CA GLU A 218 -1.07 23.98 -5.26
C GLU A 218 -2.33 23.35 -4.63
N SER A 219 -2.96 22.42 -5.32
CA SER A 219 -4.12 21.69 -4.83
C SER A 219 -3.82 20.91 -3.54
N LEU A 220 -2.68 20.21 -3.48
CA LEU A 220 -2.25 19.52 -2.27
C LEU A 220 -1.97 20.49 -1.13
N ALA A 221 -1.22 21.56 -1.36
CA ALA A 221 -0.92 22.56 -0.36
C ALA A 221 -2.20 23.21 0.22
N ASN A 222 -3.15 23.53 -0.63
CA ASN A 222 -4.44 24.09 -0.24
C ASN A 222 -5.31 23.06 0.53
N GLN A 223 -5.32 21.81 0.12
CA GLN A 223 -6.06 20.73 0.79
C GLN A 223 -5.65 20.58 2.26
N TYR A 224 -4.36 20.76 2.56
CA TYR A 224 -3.81 20.63 3.91
C TYR A 224 -3.50 21.97 4.58
N ASN A 225 -3.97 23.10 4.01
CA ASN A 225 -3.75 24.46 4.51
C ASN A 225 -2.28 24.77 4.79
N PHE A 226 -1.39 24.31 3.91
CA PHE A 226 0.05 24.53 4.05
C PHE A 226 0.40 26.02 4.05
N LYS A 227 1.25 26.41 4.98
CA LYS A 227 1.80 27.76 5.11
C LYS A 227 3.27 27.67 5.42
N GLY A 228 4.09 28.42 4.69
CA GLY A 228 5.53 28.37 4.94
C GLY A 228 6.38 28.39 3.69
N TYR A 229 7.50 27.71 3.74
CA TYR A 229 8.49 27.67 2.66
C TYR A 229 8.36 26.38 1.83
N LEU A 230 8.24 26.56 0.52
CA LEU A 230 8.22 25.48 -0.46
C LEU A 230 9.46 25.59 -1.34
N GLN A 231 10.41 24.67 -1.18
CA GLN A 231 11.61 24.63 -2.00
C GLN A 231 11.39 23.74 -3.25
N CYS A 232 11.68 24.28 -4.42
CA CYS A 232 11.53 23.61 -5.72
C CYS A 232 12.72 23.90 -6.67
N ASP A 233 12.67 23.36 -7.89
CA ASP A 233 13.72 23.51 -8.90
C ASP A 233 13.73 24.87 -9.65
N GLY A 234 12.75 25.76 -9.35
CA GLY A 234 12.60 27.02 -10.06
C GLY A 234 11.79 26.93 -11.36
N PHE A 235 11.07 25.83 -11.61
CA PHE A 235 10.16 25.74 -12.73
C PHE A 235 9.02 26.79 -12.61
N ALA A 236 8.79 27.57 -13.67
CA ALA A 236 7.82 28.67 -13.70
C ALA A 236 6.39 28.27 -13.34
N GLY A 237 6.07 26.96 -13.43
CA GLY A 237 4.78 26.42 -13.01
C GLY A 237 4.48 26.63 -11.52
N TYR A 238 5.49 26.63 -10.66
CA TYR A 238 5.34 26.89 -9.23
C TYR A 238 5.02 28.37 -8.95
N GLU A 239 5.71 29.29 -9.61
CA GLU A 239 5.43 30.74 -9.46
C GLU A 239 4.00 31.07 -9.90
N THR A 240 3.56 30.46 -11.00
CA THR A 240 2.18 30.65 -11.49
C THR A 240 1.15 30.09 -10.51
N ALA A 241 1.38 28.91 -9.98
CA ALA A 241 0.47 28.21 -9.07
C ALA A 241 0.32 28.96 -7.74
N PHE A 242 1.41 29.41 -7.14
CA PHE A 242 1.39 30.06 -5.82
C PHE A 242 1.31 31.59 -5.85
N LYS A 243 1.15 32.19 -7.04
CA LYS A 243 1.09 33.66 -7.19
C LYS A 243 -0.01 34.33 -6.35
N ALA A 244 -1.13 33.66 -6.16
CA ALA A 244 -2.26 34.15 -5.38
C ALA A 244 -2.23 33.74 -3.90
N ASN A 245 -1.27 32.93 -3.48
CA ASN A 245 -1.17 32.40 -2.11
C ASN A 245 0.02 33.06 -1.36
N PRO A 246 -0.21 34.15 -0.59
CA PRO A 246 0.87 34.86 0.11
C PRO A 246 1.42 34.06 1.31
N ASP A 247 0.72 33.03 1.77
CA ASP A 247 1.14 32.22 2.91
C ASP A 247 2.24 31.21 2.50
N VAL A 248 2.43 30.97 1.19
CA VAL A 248 3.47 30.07 0.67
C VAL A 248 4.59 30.88 0.03
N ARG A 249 5.81 30.69 0.52
CA ARG A 249 7.02 31.33 0.00
C ARG A 249 7.87 30.32 -0.76
N LEU A 250 8.08 30.56 -2.04
CA LEU A 250 8.91 29.70 -2.88
C LEU A 250 10.39 29.95 -2.62
N LEU A 251 11.16 28.88 -2.51
CA LEU A 251 12.61 28.85 -2.42
C LEU A 251 13.19 28.05 -3.58
N ASN A 252 14.21 28.56 -4.23
CA ASN A 252 14.90 27.85 -5.29
C ASN A 252 15.94 26.88 -4.71
N CYS A 253 15.97 25.65 -5.21
CA CYS A 253 16.92 24.63 -4.80
C CYS A 253 18.33 24.97 -5.31
N LEU A 254 19.27 25.17 -4.39
CA LEU A 254 20.64 25.53 -4.70
C LEU A 254 21.37 24.43 -5.52
N VAL A 255 20.99 23.15 -5.36
CA VAL A 255 21.55 22.05 -6.14
C VAL A 255 21.14 22.14 -7.62
N HIS A 256 19.88 22.52 -7.89
CA HIS A 256 19.42 22.75 -9.26
C HIS A 256 20.08 23.96 -9.89
N ILE A 257 20.23 25.06 -9.14
CA ILE A 257 20.97 26.24 -9.57
C ILE A 257 22.42 25.87 -9.91
N ARG A 258 23.09 25.09 -9.05
CA ARG A 258 24.45 24.59 -9.31
C ARG A 258 24.53 23.81 -10.61
N ARG A 259 23.59 22.91 -10.88
CA ARG A 259 23.52 22.14 -12.12
C ARG A 259 23.39 23.02 -13.36
N HIS A 260 22.62 24.11 -13.30
CA HIS A 260 22.54 25.07 -14.41
C HIS A 260 23.88 25.76 -14.69
N PHE A 261 24.63 26.16 -13.66
CA PHE A 261 25.96 26.71 -13.84
C PHE A 261 26.98 25.67 -14.36
N GLU A 262 26.85 24.39 -13.99
CA GLU A 262 27.65 23.32 -14.54
C GLU A 262 27.41 23.17 -16.06
N GLN A 263 26.17 23.28 -16.50
CA GLN A 263 25.81 23.23 -17.93
C GLN A 263 26.30 24.48 -18.70
N ALA A 264 26.34 25.62 -18.02
CA ALA A 264 26.81 26.89 -18.61
C ALA A 264 28.34 27.01 -18.73
N LEU A 265 29.13 26.03 -18.25
CA LEU A 265 30.60 26.05 -18.37
C LEU A 265 31.08 26.08 -19.81
N ASP A 266 30.32 25.53 -20.76
CA ASP A 266 30.64 25.53 -22.18
C ASP A 266 30.29 26.87 -22.87
N GLU A 267 29.40 27.67 -22.29
CA GLU A 267 28.96 28.97 -22.81
C GLU A 267 29.78 30.13 -22.26
N ASN A 268 29.97 30.17 -20.93
CA ASN A 268 30.78 31.20 -20.26
C ASN A 268 31.48 30.60 -19.04
N ARG A 269 32.67 30.06 -19.27
CA ARG A 269 33.45 29.31 -18.31
C ARG A 269 33.82 30.12 -17.07
N GLU A 270 34.27 31.37 -17.25
CA GLU A 270 34.73 32.21 -16.14
C GLU A 270 33.59 32.53 -15.15
N MET A 271 32.46 33.02 -15.64
CA MET A 271 31.31 33.34 -14.83
C MET A 271 30.72 32.10 -14.16
N ALA A 272 30.59 31.00 -14.91
CA ALA A 272 30.08 29.74 -14.39
C ALA A 272 30.99 29.18 -13.28
N GLN A 273 32.31 29.19 -13.50
CA GLN A 273 33.29 28.72 -12.50
C GLN A 273 33.25 29.57 -11.24
N HIS A 274 33.13 30.91 -11.36
CA HIS A 274 32.97 31.80 -10.21
C HIS A 274 31.72 31.47 -9.42
N ALA A 275 30.55 31.34 -10.06
CA ALA A 275 29.29 30.98 -9.42
C ALA A 275 29.35 29.61 -8.69
N LEU A 276 29.93 28.60 -9.38
CA LEU A 276 30.11 27.27 -8.80
C LEU A 276 30.98 27.29 -7.53
N THR A 277 32.05 28.12 -7.55
CA THR A 277 32.90 28.30 -6.36
C THR A 277 32.12 28.91 -5.19
N GLN A 278 31.32 29.96 -5.43
CA GLN A 278 30.49 30.57 -4.39
C GLN A 278 29.45 29.58 -3.85
N ILE A 279 28.77 28.83 -4.72
CA ILE A 279 27.80 27.82 -4.30
C ILE A 279 28.49 26.73 -3.48
N GLN A 280 29.71 26.31 -3.86
CA GLN A 280 30.47 25.32 -3.10
C GLN A 280 30.80 25.82 -1.69
N HIS A 281 31.17 27.08 -1.54
CA HIS A 281 31.41 27.69 -0.22
C HIS A 281 30.15 27.66 0.63
N ILE A 282 28.99 28.03 0.09
CA ILE A 282 27.70 27.99 0.83
C ILE A 282 27.37 26.57 1.27
N LEU A 283 27.49 25.59 0.35
CA LEU A 283 27.20 24.20 0.66
C LEU A 283 28.17 23.58 1.66
N SER A 284 29.43 24.04 1.71
CA SER A 284 30.41 23.57 2.70
C SER A 284 30.07 23.98 4.14
N LEU A 285 29.35 25.09 4.30
CA LEU A 285 28.90 25.55 5.62
C LEU A 285 27.75 24.73 6.21
N ILE A 286 27.04 23.94 5.39
CA ILE A 286 25.94 23.08 5.85
C ILE A 286 26.47 21.84 6.59
N HIS A 287 27.74 21.50 6.42
CA HIS A 287 28.40 20.34 7.03
C HIS A 287 29.20 20.67 8.29
N ILE A 288 29.13 21.91 8.79
CA ILE A 288 29.67 22.33 10.08
C ILE A 288 28.56 22.31 11.11
#